data_9a30c727b2d807180bc06aa34ba917b5
#
_entry.id   9a30c727b2d807180bc06aa34ba917b5
#
_cell.length_a   1.000
_cell.length_b   1.000
_cell.length_c   1.000
_cell.angle_alpha   90.00
_cell.angle_beta   90.00
_cell.angle_gamma   90.00
#
_symmetry.space_group_name_H-M   'P 1'
#
loop_
_entity.id
_entity.type
_entity.pdbx_description
1 polymer ?
#
loop_
_entity_poly.entity_id
_entity_poly.type
_entity_poly.pdbx_seq_one_letter_code
_entity_poly.pdbx_strand_id
1 'polypeptide(L)' 'MEWTPNANQKKFLEVLSNEPHTLAELGELAGVEFKTGSINTLVKKGLVAHGEDKVITCQMCGHKHTVKTWVKA' A
#
# COMPACT_ATOMS: atom_id res chain seq x y z
N MET A 1 22.27 14.14 3.10
CA MET A 1 21.61 13.87 1.83
C MET A 1 20.11 13.79 2.05
N GLU A 2 19.37 14.61 1.33
CA GLU A 2 17.93 14.54 1.39
C GLU A 2 17.44 13.33 0.57
N TRP A 3 16.61 12.51 1.21
CA TRP A 3 15.98 11.40 0.54
C TRP A 3 14.81 11.89 -0.30
N THR A 4 14.74 11.44 -1.55
CA THR A 4 13.65 11.78 -2.46
C THR A 4 12.95 10.50 -2.94
N PRO A 5 11.62 10.43 -2.90
CA PRO A 5 10.92 9.24 -3.41
C PRO A 5 11.08 9.13 -4.92
N ASN A 6 11.16 7.88 -5.40
CA ASN A 6 11.20 7.62 -6.83
C ASN A 6 9.79 7.81 -7.46
N ALA A 7 9.69 7.67 -8.79
CA ALA A 7 8.43 7.90 -9.49
C ALA A 7 7.30 6.99 -8.98
N ASN A 8 7.59 5.71 -8.73
CA ASN A 8 6.59 4.77 -8.23
C ASN A 8 6.15 5.12 -6.80
N GLN A 9 7.09 5.53 -5.95
CA GLN A 9 6.78 5.94 -4.58
C GLN A 9 5.92 7.20 -4.57
N LYS A 10 6.19 8.15 -5.47
CA LYS A 10 5.36 9.34 -5.62
C LYS A 10 3.93 8.99 -6.03
N LYS A 11 3.77 8.08 -6.98
CA LYS A 11 2.44 7.61 -7.38
C LYS A 11 1.70 6.92 -6.24
N PHE A 12 2.41 6.12 -5.45
CA PHE A 12 1.82 5.48 -4.28
C PHE A 12 1.28 6.53 -3.29
N LEU A 13 2.06 7.56 -3.01
CA LEU A 13 1.65 8.64 -2.11
C LEU A 13 0.45 9.43 -2.66
N GLU A 14 0.38 9.61 -3.98
CA GLU A 14 -0.72 10.32 -4.63
C GLU A 14 -2.06 9.56 -4.52
N VAL A 15 -2.04 8.23 -4.68
CA VAL A 15 -3.26 7.42 -4.59
C VAL A 15 -3.61 7.06 -3.16
N LEU A 16 -2.68 7.24 -2.24
CA LEU A 16 -2.91 6.93 -0.83
C LEU A 16 -3.88 7.93 -0.22
N SER A 17 -4.82 7.43 0.58
CA SER A 17 -5.82 8.27 1.25
C SER A 17 -5.92 7.88 2.72
N ASN A 18 -6.83 8.52 3.45
CA ASN A 18 -7.10 8.19 4.85
C ASN A 18 -7.85 6.87 5.00
N GLU A 19 -8.37 6.32 3.90
CA GLU A 19 -9.03 5.02 3.92
C GLU A 19 -8.02 3.91 3.71
N PRO A 20 -8.11 2.81 4.48
CA PRO A 20 -7.21 1.67 4.29
C PRO A 20 -7.41 1.00 2.95
N HIS A 21 -6.33 0.82 2.20
CA HIS A 21 -6.32 0.12 0.92
C HIS A 21 -5.22 -0.91 0.91
N THR A 22 -5.48 -2.04 0.26
CA THR A 22 -4.45 -3.05 0.05
C THR A 22 -3.49 -2.60 -1.05
N LEU A 23 -2.32 -3.23 -1.10
CA LEU A 23 -1.32 -2.92 -2.12
C LEU A 23 -1.87 -3.14 -3.53
N ALA A 24 -2.64 -4.20 -3.73
CA ALA A 24 -3.27 -4.49 -5.03
C ALA A 24 -4.23 -3.37 -5.44
N GLU A 25 -5.07 -2.90 -4.51
CA GLU A 25 -6.00 -1.80 -4.77
C GLU A 25 -5.26 -0.52 -5.15
N LEU A 26 -4.21 -0.18 -4.42
CA LEU A 26 -3.40 1.00 -4.71
C LEU A 26 -2.70 0.89 -6.06
N GLY A 27 -2.23 -0.30 -6.41
CA GLY A 27 -1.63 -0.55 -7.71
C GLY A 27 -2.62 -0.34 -8.85
N GLU A 28 -3.86 -0.79 -8.69
CA GLU A 28 -4.91 -0.57 -9.68
C GLU A 28 -5.25 0.91 -9.83
N LEU A 29 -5.36 1.63 -8.72
CA LEU A 29 -5.66 3.06 -8.74
C LEU A 29 -4.55 3.88 -9.43
N ALA A 30 -3.30 3.50 -9.22
CA ALA A 30 -2.16 4.18 -9.82
C ALA A 30 -1.85 3.70 -11.24
N GLY A 31 -2.33 2.52 -11.62
CA GLY A 31 -2.02 1.90 -12.90
C GLY A 31 -0.61 1.34 -12.98
N VAL A 32 0.03 1.08 -11.85
CA VAL A 32 1.37 0.50 -11.78
C VAL A 32 1.42 -0.54 -10.66
N GLU A 33 2.38 -1.46 -10.77
CA GLU A 33 2.60 -2.46 -9.74
C GLU A 33 3.57 -1.90 -8.69
N PHE A 34 3.17 -1.98 -7.42
CA PHE A 34 4.02 -1.55 -6.31
C PHE A 34 4.68 -2.74 -5.65
N LYS A 35 5.93 -2.56 -5.23
CA LYS A 35 6.69 -3.58 -4.50
C LYS A 35 6.71 -3.24 -3.01
N THR A 36 6.56 -4.27 -2.18
CA THR A 36 6.55 -4.10 -0.72
C THR A 36 7.81 -3.42 -0.19
N GLY A 37 8.98 -3.74 -0.77
CA GLY A 37 10.24 -3.13 -0.36
C GLY A 37 10.26 -1.61 -0.52
N SER A 38 9.71 -1.11 -1.63
CA SER A 38 9.62 0.34 -1.85
C SER A 38 8.69 1.01 -0.84
N ILE A 39 7.58 0.35 -0.51
CA ILE A 39 6.60 0.87 0.43
C ILE A 39 7.14 0.86 1.86
N ASN A 40 7.90 -0.17 2.24
CA ASN A 40 8.54 -0.22 3.55
C ASN A 40 9.47 0.97 3.78
N THR A 41 10.15 1.44 2.75
CA THR A 41 10.97 2.65 2.82
C THR A 41 10.11 3.87 3.17
N LEU A 42 8.95 4.00 2.56
CA LEU A 42 8.02 5.09 2.85
C LEU A 42 7.50 5.03 4.28
N VAL A 43 7.23 3.82 4.78
CA VAL A 43 6.79 3.62 6.17
C VAL A 43 7.89 4.05 7.14
N LYS A 44 9.13 3.68 6.87
CA LYS A 44 10.28 4.08 7.70
C LYS A 44 10.49 5.60 7.72
N LYS A 45 10.14 6.27 6.62
CA LYS A 45 10.26 7.74 6.53
C LYS A 45 9.08 8.47 7.17
N GLY A 46 8.06 7.74 7.62
CA GLY A 46 6.89 8.34 8.27
C GLY A 46 5.88 8.94 7.32
N LEU A 47 5.97 8.64 6.03
CA LEU A 47 5.05 9.15 5.01
C LEU A 47 3.82 8.27 4.83
N VAL A 48 3.92 7.01 5.22
CA VAL A 48 2.86 6.01 5.08
C VAL A 48 2.72 5.28 6.40
N ALA A 49 1.51 4.97 6.78
CA ALA A 49 1.22 4.16 7.97
C ALA A 49 0.46 2.91 7.57
N HIS A 50 0.49 1.88 8.43
CA HIS A 50 -0.34 0.70 8.24
C HIS A 50 -1.74 0.98 8.74
N GLY A 51 -2.75 0.65 7.93
CA GLY A 51 -4.14 0.71 8.32
C GLY A 51 -4.59 -0.60 8.97
N GLU A 52 -5.90 -0.73 9.16
CA GLU A 52 -6.49 -1.97 9.67
C GLU A 52 -6.36 -3.09 8.64
N ASP A 53 -6.09 -4.29 9.12
CA ASP A 53 -6.00 -5.45 8.24
C ASP A 53 -7.37 -5.76 7.62
N LYS A 54 -7.35 -6.07 6.33
CA LYS A 54 -8.56 -6.51 5.61
C LYS A 54 -8.60 -8.02 5.55
N VAL A 55 -9.78 -8.59 5.74
CA VAL A 55 -10.02 -10.02 5.55
C VAL A 55 -10.62 -10.22 4.18
N ILE A 56 -9.94 -10.99 3.34
CA ILE A 56 -10.38 -11.32 1.99
C ILE A 56 -10.67 -12.82 1.94
N THR A 57 -11.86 -13.17 1.42
CA THR A 57 -12.21 -14.57 1.24
C THR A 57 -11.82 -15.01 -0.16
N CYS A 58 -11.01 -16.06 -0.25
CA CYS A 58 -10.64 -16.64 -1.54
C CYS A 58 -11.84 -17.30 -2.18
N GLN A 59 -12.18 -16.91 -3.40
CA GLN A 59 -13.34 -17.46 -4.13
C GLN A 59 -13.12 -18.91 -4.56
N MET A 60 -11.87 -19.32 -4.72
CA MET A 60 -11.57 -20.67 -5.21
C MET A 60 -11.47 -21.70 -4.09
N CYS A 61 -10.92 -21.33 -2.95
CA CYS A 61 -10.69 -22.26 -1.83
C CYS A 61 -11.55 -21.96 -0.60
N GLY A 62 -12.23 -20.82 -0.56
CA GLY A 62 -13.08 -20.44 0.56
C GLY A 62 -12.33 -20.04 1.81
N HIS A 63 -11.01 -20.02 1.79
CA HIS A 63 -10.20 -19.61 2.93
C HIS A 63 -10.18 -18.09 3.06
N LYS A 64 -10.18 -17.63 4.30
CA LYS A 64 -10.04 -16.22 4.61
C LYS A 64 -8.56 -15.88 4.80
N HIS A 65 -8.13 -14.81 4.14
CA HIS A 65 -6.76 -14.30 4.26
C HIS A 65 -6.79 -12.90 4.82
N THR A 66 -5.90 -12.62 5.75
CA THR A 66 -5.72 -11.28 6.27
C THR A 66 -4.60 -10.59 5.49
N VAL A 67 -4.89 -9.45 4.89
CA VAL A 67 -3.92 -8.67 4.13
C VAL A 67 -3.70 -7.33 4.80
N LYS A 68 -2.48 -6.85 4.72
CA LYS A 68 -2.12 -5.54 5.27
C LYS A 68 -2.66 -4.43 4.37
N THR A 69 -3.02 -3.32 5.00
CA THR A 69 -3.46 -2.13 4.29
C THR A 69 -2.53 -0.97 4.63
N TRP A 70 -2.58 0.08 3.82
CA TRP A 70 -1.78 1.28 4.02
C TRP A 70 -2.68 2.50 3.98
N VAL A 71 -2.34 3.47 4.81
CA VAL A 71 -3.05 4.75 4.88
C VAL A 71 -2.03 5.88 4.88
N LYS A 72 -2.50 7.07 4.58
CA LYS A 72 -1.68 8.27 4.67
C LYS A 72 -1.31 8.55 6.12
N ALA A 73 -0.03 8.73 6.37
CA ALA A 73 0.46 9.02 7.71
C ALA A 73 0.07 10.42 8.17
#